data_f959c23909415cd3498385573b10a85a
#
_entry.id   f959c23909415cd3498385573b10a85a
#
_cell.length_a   1.000
_cell.length_b   1.000
_cell.length_c   1.000
_cell.angle_alpha   90.00
_cell.angle_beta   90.00
_cell.angle_gamma   90.00
#
_symmetry.space_group_name_H-M   'P 1'
#
loop_
_entity.id
_entity.type
_entity.pdbx_description
1 polymer ?
#
loop_
_entity_poly.entity_id
_entity_poly.type
_entity_poly.pdbx_seq_one_letter_code
_entity_poly.pdbx_strand_id
1 'polypeptide(L)'
;MRNQAKNPFLFMTSSSLVTITERRAHSIRELLAGIREVSGSSIYHHSHQVYREWQTFGRPPIHDFGYWVGEVIREKGLGEKLAAVDPTQYDDIRSFRNRLVEIMEEHLASDPIINQAPPGGQFNFCESTSIILDTGIRAQTLDEFIEALGRITRRSLYYHLFEARIRLHRLDNDFSIWLREQLEAPRIAEEISKLDISVYSLEQLRAHLFIILGKYRGVPASELVKRVVQLPAEMVDLLMDTISYPARSLNRLFDEKIKPERLSAGRSSDRKGGTK
;
A
#
# COMPACT_ATOMS: atom_id res chain seq x y z
N MET A 1 -28.72 -10.88 20.49
CA MET A 1 -29.00 -11.45 19.15
C MET A 1 -27.76 -11.19 18.30
N ARG A 2 -27.22 -12.20 17.64
CA ARG A 2 -26.14 -11.99 16.66
C ARG A 2 -26.80 -11.37 15.42
N ASN A 3 -26.52 -10.09 15.14
CA ASN A 3 -26.98 -9.47 13.90
C ASN A 3 -26.35 -10.22 12.72
N GLN A 4 -27.18 -10.88 11.93
CA GLN A 4 -26.80 -11.52 10.70
C GLN A 4 -27.06 -10.55 9.55
N ALA A 5 -26.05 -10.34 8.71
CA ALA A 5 -26.16 -9.47 7.54
C ALA A 5 -27.18 -10.06 6.54
N LYS A 6 -27.96 -9.19 5.91
CA LYS A 6 -28.85 -9.59 4.81
C LYS A 6 -28.05 -10.07 3.61
N ASN A 7 -26.97 -9.33 3.30
CA ASN A 7 -26.05 -9.68 2.24
C ASN A 7 -24.67 -10.01 2.86
N PRO A 8 -24.10 -11.17 2.57
CA PRO A 8 -22.78 -11.54 3.10
C PRO A 8 -21.72 -10.59 2.55
N PHE A 9 -20.66 -10.36 3.35
CA PHE A 9 -19.44 -9.74 2.83
C PHE A 9 -18.71 -10.74 1.94
N LEU A 10 -18.38 -10.32 0.73
CA LEU A 10 -17.64 -11.12 -0.23
C LEU A 10 -16.18 -10.65 -0.22
N PHE A 11 -15.27 -11.50 0.24
CA PHE A 11 -13.86 -11.17 0.20
C PHE A 11 -13.31 -11.39 -1.20
N MET A 12 -13.05 -10.28 -1.88
CA MET A 12 -12.46 -10.26 -3.21
C MET A 12 -10.95 -10.04 -3.11
N THR A 13 -10.24 -10.32 -4.17
CA THR A 13 -8.84 -9.95 -4.36
C THR A 13 -8.65 -9.42 -5.76
N SER A 14 -7.59 -8.64 -5.99
CA SER A 14 -7.24 -8.17 -7.31
C SER A 14 -5.87 -8.68 -7.75
N SER A 15 -5.72 -8.92 -9.04
CA SER A 15 -4.45 -9.15 -9.71
C SER A 15 -4.29 -8.12 -10.81
N SER A 16 -3.08 -7.63 -11.05
CA SER A 16 -2.83 -6.65 -12.10
C SER A 16 -2.04 -7.27 -13.22
N LEU A 17 -2.52 -7.05 -14.44
CA LEU A 17 -1.74 -7.23 -15.66
C LEU A 17 -1.15 -5.87 -16.02
N VAL A 18 0.18 -5.79 -16.11
CA VAL A 18 0.89 -4.58 -16.50
C VAL A 18 1.25 -4.67 -17.98
N THR A 19 0.90 -3.63 -18.73
CA THR A 19 1.25 -3.49 -20.13
C THR A 19 2.11 -2.23 -20.31
N ILE A 20 3.26 -2.37 -20.95
CA ILE A 20 4.10 -1.23 -21.33
C ILE A 20 3.45 -0.55 -22.51
N THR A 21 3.21 0.76 -22.41
CA THR A 21 2.70 1.55 -23.53
C THR A 21 3.84 2.01 -24.44
N GLU A 22 3.52 2.52 -25.60
CA GLU A 22 4.52 3.14 -26.48
C GLU A 22 4.97 4.52 -25.99
N ARG A 23 4.24 5.12 -25.02
CA ARG A 23 4.53 6.45 -24.51
C ARG A 23 5.76 6.42 -23.61
N ARG A 24 6.71 7.34 -23.88
CA ARG A 24 7.93 7.51 -23.12
C ARG A 24 8.17 9.00 -22.84
N ALA A 25 8.95 9.28 -21.80
CA ALA A 25 9.43 10.63 -21.53
C ALA A 25 10.93 10.61 -21.25
N HIS A 26 11.65 11.56 -21.84
CA HIS A 26 13.08 11.77 -21.66
C HIS A 26 13.36 13.09 -20.91
N SER A 27 12.35 13.90 -20.66
CA SER A 27 12.42 15.20 -20.01
C SER A 27 11.17 15.45 -19.16
N ILE A 28 11.25 16.44 -18.24
CA ILE A 28 10.10 16.87 -17.44
C ILE A 28 8.94 17.36 -18.33
N ARG A 29 9.22 18.03 -19.46
CA ARG A 29 8.18 18.49 -20.39
C ARG A 29 7.45 17.31 -21.04
N GLU A 30 8.18 16.28 -21.44
CA GLU A 30 7.59 15.07 -22.01
C GLU A 30 6.83 14.26 -20.96
N LEU A 31 7.34 14.23 -19.70
CA LEU A 31 6.62 13.62 -18.59
C LEU A 31 5.29 14.32 -18.34
N LEU A 32 5.30 15.67 -18.27
CA LEU A 32 4.09 16.47 -18.09
C LEU A 32 3.09 16.23 -19.24
N ALA A 33 3.54 16.23 -20.49
CA ALA A 33 2.70 15.93 -21.62
C ALA A 33 2.12 14.50 -21.51
N GLY A 34 2.96 13.53 -21.16
CA GLY A 34 2.52 12.15 -20.92
C GLY A 34 1.47 12.03 -19.82
N ILE A 35 1.69 12.64 -18.66
CA ILE A 35 0.73 12.62 -17.54
C ILE A 35 -0.64 13.19 -17.94
N ARG A 36 -0.68 14.20 -18.81
CA ARG A 36 -1.94 14.79 -19.31
C ARG A 36 -2.72 13.85 -20.23
N GLU A 37 -2.01 13.08 -21.05
CA GLU A 37 -2.58 12.31 -22.17
C GLU A 37 -2.88 10.85 -21.84
N VAL A 38 -2.06 10.22 -20.96
CA VAL A 38 -2.22 8.79 -20.66
C VAL A 38 -3.55 8.51 -19.95
N SER A 39 -3.98 7.25 -20.01
CA SER A 39 -5.20 6.79 -19.34
C SER A 39 -5.14 6.94 -17.82
N GLY A 40 -6.29 6.89 -17.15
CA GLY A 40 -6.36 6.81 -15.69
C GLY A 40 -5.67 5.57 -15.14
N SER A 41 -5.68 4.45 -15.87
CA SER A 41 -5.01 3.21 -15.47
C SER A 41 -3.49 3.34 -15.46
N SER A 42 -2.92 4.19 -16.34
CA SER A 42 -1.48 4.49 -16.32
C SER A 42 -1.11 5.35 -15.10
N ILE A 43 -1.89 6.38 -14.79
CA ILE A 43 -1.67 7.19 -13.58
C ILE A 43 -1.80 6.31 -12.33
N TYR A 44 -2.82 5.44 -12.27
CA TYR A 44 -3.00 4.49 -11.17
C TYR A 44 -1.80 3.55 -11.02
N HIS A 45 -1.27 3.01 -12.12
CA HIS A 45 -0.11 2.14 -12.12
C HIS A 45 1.08 2.82 -11.45
N HIS A 46 1.45 4.02 -11.92
CA HIS A 46 2.64 4.75 -11.45
C HIS A 46 2.48 5.45 -10.11
N SER A 47 1.27 5.45 -9.52
CA SER A 47 1.01 6.07 -8.23
C SER A 47 0.61 5.06 -7.16
N HIS A 48 -0.50 4.35 -7.34
CA HIS A 48 -1.11 3.51 -6.31
C HIS A 48 -0.49 2.10 -6.25
N GLN A 49 0.04 1.60 -7.37
CA GLN A 49 0.67 0.27 -7.37
C GLN A 49 1.92 0.22 -6.50
N VAL A 50 2.62 1.34 -6.35
CA VAL A 50 3.79 1.48 -5.48
C VAL A 50 3.43 1.17 -4.02
N TYR A 51 2.23 1.53 -3.55
CA TYR A 51 1.75 1.17 -2.21
C TYR A 51 1.65 -0.35 -2.01
N ARG A 52 1.32 -1.08 -3.05
CA ARG A 52 1.28 -2.55 -3.02
C ARG A 52 2.68 -3.15 -2.93
N GLU A 53 3.65 -2.56 -3.59
CA GLU A 53 5.04 -2.99 -3.58
C GLU A 53 5.77 -2.61 -2.28
N TRP A 54 5.48 -1.42 -1.73
CA TRP A 54 6.01 -1.00 -0.44
C TRP A 54 5.76 -2.02 0.67
N GLN A 55 4.59 -2.64 0.67
CA GLN A 55 4.23 -3.71 1.60
C GLN A 55 5.19 -4.91 1.54
N THR A 56 5.88 -5.07 0.42
CA THR A 56 6.83 -6.16 0.21
C THR A 56 8.27 -5.77 0.58
N PHE A 57 8.66 -4.51 0.37
CA PHE A 57 10.04 -4.06 0.45
C PHE A 57 10.34 -3.04 1.56
N GLY A 58 9.34 -2.59 2.32
CA GLY A 58 9.52 -1.72 3.49
C GLY A 58 10.06 -0.32 3.19
N ARG A 59 9.97 0.18 1.97
CA ARG A 59 10.36 1.55 1.61
C ARG A 59 9.14 2.48 1.67
N PRO A 60 9.31 3.77 2.09
CA PRO A 60 8.20 4.71 2.06
C PRO A 60 7.66 4.84 0.62
N PRO A 61 6.34 4.90 0.43
CA PRO A 61 5.74 4.91 -0.88
C PRO A 61 5.98 6.27 -1.55
N ILE A 62 6.95 6.31 -2.43
CA ILE A 62 7.14 7.43 -3.36
C ILE A 62 6.61 6.92 -4.70
N HIS A 63 5.64 7.62 -5.28
CA HIS A 63 5.15 7.26 -6.61
C HIS A 63 6.23 7.48 -7.68
N ASP A 64 6.17 6.73 -8.76
CA ASP A 64 7.20 6.68 -9.80
C ASP A 64 7.54 8.04 -10.41
N PHE A 65 6.57 8.96 -10.51
CA PHE A 65 6.78 10.30 -11.05
C PHE A 65 7.75 11.11 -10.19
N GLY A 66 7.56 11.13 -8.86
CA GLY A 66 8.45 11.81 -7.93
C GLY A 66 9.83 11.19 -7.90
N TYR A 67 9.89 9.86 -7.87
CA TYR A 67 11.16 9.12 -7.92
C TYR A 67 11.95 9.43 -9.19
N TRP A 68 11.32 9.33 -10.37
CA TRP A 68 12.01 9.54 -11.64
C TRP A 68 12.52 10.98 -11.78
N VAL A 69 11.73 11.97 -11.41
CA VAL A 69 12.15 13.38 -11.44
C VAL A 69 13.29 13.65 -10.47
N GLY A 70 13.22 13.15 -9.24
CA GLY A 70 14.23 13.38 -8.21
C GLY A 70 15.52 12.60 -8.42
N GLU A 71 15.44 11.32 -8.80
CA GLU A 71 16.60 10.44 -8.83
C GLU A 71 17.19 10.23 -10.24
N VAL A 72 16.35 10.23 -11.28
CA VAL A 72 16.82 10.00 -12.66
C VAL A 72 17.12 11.30 -13.36
N ILE A 73 16.20 12.26 -13.34
CA ILE A 73 16.40 13.61 -13.90
C ILE A 73 17.28 14.48 -13.01
N ARG A 74 17.35 14.15 -11.70
CA ARG A 74 18.12 14.88 -10.67
C ARG A 74 17.59 16.27 -10.35
N GLU A 75 16.32 16.53 -10.61
CA GLU A 75 15.59 17.72 -10.15
C GLU A 75 15.00 17.45 -8.76
N LYS A 76 15.86 17.46 -7.74
CA LYS A 76 15.49 17.05 -6.38
C LYS A 76 14.33 17.85 -5.81
N GLY A 77 14.35 19.18 -5.96
CA GLY A 77 13.30 20.06 -5.43
C GLY A 77 11.92 19.77 -6.04
N LEU A 78 11.84 19.50 -7.34
CA LEU A 78 10.60 19.09 -7.99
C LEU A 78 10.24 17.66 -7.60
N GLY A 79 11.21 16.76 -7.57
CA GLY A 79 11.00 15.36 -7.16
C GLY A 79 10.40 15.25 -5.76
N GLU A 80 10.90 16.03 -4.79
CA GLU A 80 10.37 16.09 -3.42
C GLU A 80 8.94 16.67 -3.37
N LYS A 81 8.66 17.73 -4.13
CA LYS A 81 7.30 18.31 -4.23
C LYS A 81 6.31 17.29 -4.80
N LEU A 82 6.69 16.57 -5.86
CA LEU A 82 5.86 15.50 -6.43
C LEU A 82 5.69 14.35 -5.45
N ALA A 83 6.77 13.88 -4.83
CA ALA A 83 6.75 12.78 -3.86
C ALA A 83 5.88 13.08 -2.62
N ALA A 84 5.72 14.35 -2.27
CA ALA A 84 4.85 14.78 -1.17
C ALA A 84 3.34 14.69 -1.51
N VAL A 85 2.99 14.48 -2.77
CA VAL A 85 1.58 14.31 -3.19
C VAL A 85 1.15 12.87 -2.91
N ASP A 86 0.48 12.66 -1.80
CA ASP A 86 -0.04 11.34 -1.41
C ASP A 86 -1.30 10.98 -2.22
N PRO A 87 -1.24 9.98 -3.12
CA PRO A 87 -2.39 9.62 -3.95
C PRO A 87 -3.59 9.12 -3.12
N THR A 88 -3.40 8.66 -1.89
CA THR A 88 -4.49 8.16 -1.03
C THR A 88 -5.36 9.27 -0.44
N GLN A 89 -4.92 10.53 -0.54
CA GLN A 89 -5.67 11.70 -0.07
C GLN A 89 -6.64 12.27 -1.13
N TYR A 90 -6.69 11.65 -2.31
CA TYR A 90 -7.56 12.06 -3.42
C TYR A 90 -8.69 11.08 -3.63
N ASP A 91 -9.89 11.61 -3.87
CA ASP A 91 -11.09 10.80 -4.10
C ASP A 91 -11.08 10.10 -5.45
N ASP A 92 -10.32 10.63 -6.41
CA ASP A 92 -10.20 10.07 -7.76
C ASP A 92 -8.82 10.34 -8.41
N ILE A 93 -8.53 9.54 -9.42
CA ILE A 93 -7.29 9.62 -10.19
C ILE A 93 -7.13 10.95 -10.93
N ARG A 94 -8.23 11.59 -11.33
CA ARG A 94 -8.21 12.87 -12.06
C ARG A 94 -7.71 13.98 -11.16
N SER A 95 -8.21 14.07 -9.95
CA SER A 95 -7.81 15.08 -8.96
C SER A 95 -6.32 14.94 -8.60
N PHE A 96 -5.85 13.72 -8.40
CA PHE A 96 -4.43 13.44 -8.20
C PHE A 96 -3.58 13.86 -9.41
N ARG A 97 -3.98 13.47 -10.63
CA ARG A 97 -3.32 13.88 -11.88
C ARG A 97 -3.21 15.40 -11.99
N ASN A 98 -4.32 16.11 -11.76
CA ASN A 98 -4.36 17.57 -11.86
C ASN A 98 -3.35 18.21 -10.91
N ARG A 99 -3.20 17.68 -9.69
CA ARG A 99 -2.22 18.21 -8.74
C ARG A 99 -0.78 18.00 -9.21
N LEU A 100 -0.45 16.84 -9.78
CA LEU A 100 0.87 16.62 -10.38
C LEU A 100 1.15 17.60 -11.52
N VAL A 101 0.17 17.79 -12.41
CA VAL A 101 0.26 18.73 -13.54
C VAL A 101 0.52 20.15 -13.04
N GLU A 102 -0.25 20.64 -12.07
CA GLU A 102 -0.10 21.96 -11.47
C GLU A 102 1.32 22.19 -10.92
N ILE A 103 1.84 21.27 -10.11
CA ILE A 103 3.20 21.38 -9.55
C ILE A 103 4.26 21.43 -10.65
N MET A 104 4.11 20.62 -11.70
CA MET A 104 5.07 20.60 -12.80
C MET A 104 5.00 21.86 -13.68
N GLU A 105 3.81 22.41 -13.90
CA GLU A 105 3.62 23.68 -14.62
C GLU A 105 4.24 24.85 -13.88
N GLU A 106 3.99 24.96 -12.56
CA GLU A 106 4.59 25.98 -11.71
C GLU A 106 6.13 25.92 -11.75
N HIS A 107 6.69 24.71 -11.70
CA HIS A 107 8.13 24.53 -11.80
C HIS A 107 8.69 24.97 -13.14
N LEU A 108 8.07 24.53 -14.25
CA LEU A 108 8.51 24.86 -15.61
C LEU A 108 8.35 26.35 -15.97
N ALA A 109 7.45 27.06 -15.29
CA ALA A 109 7.30 28.51 -15.42
C ALA A 109 8.42 29.28 -14.69
N SER A 110 8.91 28.74 -13.57
CA SER A 110 9.97 29.39 -12.75
C SER A 110 11.38 29.00 -13.18
N ASP A 111 11.57 27.78 -13.70
CA ASP A 111 12.86 27.26 -14.17
C ASP A 111 12.71 26.61 -15.54
N PRO A 112 13.06 27.32 -16.62
CA PRO A 112 12.96 26.79 -17.98
C PRO A 112 14.09 25.80 -18.36
N ILE A 113 15.15 25.68 -17.54
CA ILE A 113 16.25 24.74 -17.79
C ILE A 113 15.74 23.32 -17.58
N ILE A 114 15.89 22.48 -18.61
CA ILE A 114 15.33 21.13 -18.61
C ILE A 114 16.45 20.13 -18.72
N ASN A 115 16.66 19.39 -17.65
CA ASN A 115 17.53 18.23 -17.67
C ASN A 115 16.89 17.09 -18.48
N GLN A 116 17.73 16.35 -19.19
CA GLN A 116 17.34 15.16 -19.95
C GLN A 116 17.68 13.91 -19.14
N ALA A 117 16.87 12.88 -19.29
CA ALA A 117 17.20 11.59 -18.74
C ALA A 117 18.47 11.02 -19.41
N PRO A 118 19.35 10.38 -18.64
CA PRO A 118 20.50 9.70 -19.22
C PRO A 118 20.07 8.57 -20.18
N PRO A 119 20.95 8.11 -21.06
CA PRO A 119 20.65 6.97 -21.92
C PRO A 119 20.14 5.76 -21.10
N GLY A 120 19.00 5.22 -21.50
CA GLY A 120 18.32 4.14 -20.75
C GLY A 120 17.51 4.58 -19.54
N GLY A 121 17.54 5.85 -19.18
CA GLY A 121 16.80 6.42 -18.04
C GLY A 121 15.44 7.02 -18.38
N GLN A 122 14.90 6.79 -19.58
CA GLN A 122 13.57 7.27 -19.96
C GLN A 122 12.48 6.73 -19.02
N PHE A 123 11.45 7.56 -18.77
CA PHE A 123 10.24 7.11 -18.12
C PHE A 123 9.37 6.36 -19.12
N ASN A 124 9.03 5.11 -18.84
CA ASN A 124 8.12 4.32 -19.67
C ASN A 124 6.75 4.31 -19.01
N PHE A 125 5.74 4.84 -19.71
CA PHE A 125 4.38 4.77 -19.20
C PHE A 125 3.86 3.33 -19.34
N CYS A 126 3.40 2.77 -18.23
CA CYS A 126 2.76 1.47 -18.17
C CYS A 126 1.29 1.63 -17.80
N GLU A 127 0.46 0.70 -18.22
CA GLU A 127 -0.93 0.60 -17.82
C GLU A 127 -1.14 -0.65 -16.98
N SER A 128 -2.06 -0.55 -16.01
CA SER A 128 -2.41 -1.65 -15.15
C SER A 128 -3.89 -1.97 -15.31
N THR A 129 -4.20 -3.18 -15.74
CA THR A 129 -5.57 -3.70 -15.77
C THR A 129 -5.78 -4.60 -14.56
N SER A 130 -6.70 -4.22 -13.67
CA SER A 130 -7.03 -5.03 -12.50
C SER A 130 -8.05 -6.11 -12.87
N ILE A 131 -7.72 -7.35 -12.56
CA ILE A 131 -8.61 -8.51 -12.66
C ILE A 131 -9.09 -8.82 -11.25
N ILE A 132 -10.39 -8.68 -11.02
CA ILE A 132 -11.01 -8.93 -9.71
C ILE A 132 -11.38 -10.41 -9.64
N LEU A 133 -10.95 -11.06 -8.56
CA LEU A 133 -11.15 -12.48 -8.32
C LEU A 133 -11.90 -12.69 -7.00
N ASP A 134 -12.87 -13.60 -7.01
CA ASP A 134 -13.56 -14.04 -5.82
C ASP A 134 -12.69 -15.03 -5.05
N THR A 135 -12.44 -14.75 -3.76
CA THR A 135 -11.64 -15.65 -2.90
C THR A 135 -12.42 -16.88 -2.41
N GLY A 136 -13.74 -16.89 -2.59
CA GLY A 136 -14.63 -17.91 -2.00
C GLY A 136 -14.92 -17.70 -0.50
N ILE A 137 -14.26 -16.74 0.15
CA ILE A 137 -14.47 -16.44 1.57
C ILE A 137 -15.67 -15.48 1.72
N ARG A 138 -16.56 -15.79 2.66
CA ARG A 138 -17.80 -15.06 2.94
C ARG A 138 -17.92 -14.80 4.43
N ALA A 139 -18.61 -13.73 4.81
CA ALA A 139 -19.00 -13.45 6.19
C ALA A 139 -20.42 -12.88 6.23
N GLN A 140 -21.29 -13.48 7.06
CA GLN A 140 -22.62 -12.98 7.35
C GLN A 140 -22.74 -12.39 8.76
N THR A 141 -21.79 -12.69 9.62
CA THR A 141 -21.74 -12.22 11.00
C THR A 141 -20.41 -11.54 11.29
N LEU A 142 -20.36 -10.74 12.36
CA LEU A 142 -19.13 -10.10 12.81
C LEU A 142 -18.06 -11.14 13.17
N ASP A 143 -18.45 -12.27 13.75
CA ASP A 143 -17.50 -13.35 14.11
C ASP A 143 -16.86 -13.99 12.87
N GLU A 144 -17.67 -14.29 11.85
CA GLU A 144 -17.18 -14.80 10.57
C GLU A 144 -16.29 -13.77 9.84
N PHE A 145 -16.63 -12.47 9.95
CA PHE A 145 -15.82 -11.40 9.39
C PHE A 145 -14.44 -11.33 10.06
N ILE A 146 -14.38 -11.41 11.39
CA ILE A 146 -13.14 -11.47 12.16
C ILE A 146 -12.30 -12.69 11.76
N GLU A 147 -12.91 -13.85 11.66
CA GLU A 147 -12.22 -15.07 11.23
C GLU A 147 -11.66 -14.94 9.81
N ALA A 148 -12.47 -14.41 8.89
CA ALA A 148 -12.08 -14.18 7.51
C ALA A 148 -10.90 -13.22 7.39
N LEU A 149 -10.86 -12.13 8.18
CA LEU A 149 -9.74 -11.18 8.21
C LEU A 149 -8.39 -11.83 8.50
N GLY A 150 -8.35 -12.91 9.27
CA GLY A 150 -7.13 -13.66 9.53
C GLY A 150 -6.71 -14.59 8.39
N ARG A 151 -7.64 -14.97 7.52
CA ARG A 151 -7.42 -15.93 6.44
C ARG A 151 -7.16 -15.29 5.09
N ILE A 152 -7.66 -14.07 4.86
CA ILE A 152 -7.49 -13.37 3.59
C ILE A 152 -6.04 -12.97 3.36
N THR A 153 -5.67 -12.93 2.09
CA THR A 153 -4.34 -12.49 1.67
C THR A 153 -4.16 -10.97 1.84
N ARG A 154 -2.91 -10.50 1.86
CA ARG A 154 -2.60 -9.05 1.80
C ARG A 154 -3.22 -8.36 0.59
N ARG A 155 -3.29 -9.04 -0.56
CA ARG A 155 -3.94 -8.51 -1.77
C ARG A 155 -5.44 -8.27 -1.58
N SER A 156 -6.13 -9.18 -0.90
CA SER A 156 -7.55 -9.00 -0.56
C SER A 156 -7.74 -7.83 0.40
N LEU A 157 -6.88 -7.71 1.42
CA LEU A 157 -6.91 -6.59 2.34
C LEU A 157 -6.68 -5.24 1.62
N TYR A 158 -5.69 -5.20 0.72
CA TYR A 158 -5.41 -4.04 -0.13
C TYR A 158 -6.61 -3.67 -1.00
N TYR A 159 -7.23 -4.64 -1.65
CA TYR A 159 -8.41 -4.44 -2.48
C TYR A 159 -9.54 -3.75 -1.72
N HIS A 160 -9.86 -4.22 -0.50
CA HIS A 160 -10.98 -3.72 0.28
C HIS A 160 -10.68 -2.41 1.04
N LEU A 161 -9.43 -2.10 1.35
CA LEU A 161 -9.06 -0.87 2.05
C LEU A 161 -8.64 0.25 1.10
N PHE A 162 -7.82 -0.04 0.09
CA PHE A 162 -7.21 0.96 -0.78
C PHE A 162 -7.96 1.10 -2.11
N GLU A 163 -8.11 0.03 -2.89
CA GLU A 163 -8.77 0.11 -4.18
C GLU A 163 -10.26 0.48 -4.04
N ALA A 164 -10.87 0.15 -2.91
CA ALA A 164 -12.24 0.54 -2.60
C ALA A 164 -12.44 2.05 -2.63
N ARG A 165 -11.51 2.84 -2.08
CA ARG A 165 -11.62 4.31 -2.05
C ARG A 165 -11.71 4.90 -3.44
N ILE A 166 -10.87 4.43 -4.36
CA ILE A 166 -10.87 4.86 -5.77
C ILE A 166 -12.14 4.43 -6.47
N ARG A 167 -12.55 3.16 -6.29
CA ARG A 167 -13.74 2.60 -6.92
C ARG A 167 -15.03 3.27 -6.44
N LEU A 168 -15.08 3.66 -5.16
CA LEU A 168 -16.24 4.25 -4.52
C LEU A 168 -16.26 5.79 -4.64
N HIS A 169 -15.17 6.40 -5.14
CA HIS A 169 -14.99 7.85 -5.21
C HIS A 169 -15.23 8.55 -3.85
N ARG A 170 -14.74 7.95 -2.77
CA ARG A 170 -14.85 8.49 -1.40
C ARG A 170 -13.79 7.86 -0.48
N LEU A 171 -13.50 8.55 0.63
CA LEU A 171 -12.51 8.09 1.63
C LEU A 171 -13.01 6.92 2.50
N ASP A 172 -14.15 6.34 2.20
CA ASP A 172 -14.67 5.13 2.86
C ASP A 172 -14.08 3.85 2.25
N ASN A 173 -14.27 2.70 2.88
CA ASN A 173 -13.79 1.42 2.40
C ASN A 173 -14.87 0.33 2.49
N ASP A 174 -14.69 -0.79 1.79
CA ASP A 174 -15.71 -1.85 1.73
C ASP A 174 -16.08 -2.41 3.11
N PHE A 175 -15.12 -2.50 4.05
CA PHE A 175 -15.37 -3.02 5.39
C PHE A 175 -16.29 -2.10 6.18
N SER A 176 -15.98 -0.80 6.20
CA SER A 176 -16.79 0.17 6.92
C SER A 176 -18.20 0.31 6.34
N ILE A 177 -18.33 0.26 5.02
CA ILE A 177 -19.64 0.30 4.36
C ILE A 177 -20.48 -0.91 4.76
N TRP A 178 -19.95 -2.12 4.62
CA TRP A 178 -20.67 -3.33 4.95
C TRP A 178 -21.06 -3.41 6.43
N LEU A 179 -20.15 -3.06 7.33
CA LEU A 179 -20.44 -3.02 8.77
C LEU A 179 -21.55 -2.04 9.11
N ARG A 180 -21.58 -0.89 8.45
CA ARG A 180 -22.63 0.14 8.64
C ARG A 180 -23.97 -0.30 8.08
N GLU A 181 -24.00 -0.80 6.85
CA GLU A 181 -25.22 -1.04 6.10
C GLU A 181 -25.83 -2.42 6.35
N GLN A 182 -25.00 -3.44 6.59
CA GLN A 182 -25.48 -4.82 6.70
C GLN A 182 -25.52 -5.34 8.13
N LEU A 183 -24.61 -4.89 9.01
CA LEU A 183 -24.58 -5.29 10.42
C LEU A 183 -25.11 -4.21 11.38
N GLU A 184 -25.53 -3.05 10.87
CA GLU A 184 -26.02 -1.93 11.68
C GLU A 184 -25.03 -1.53 12.78
N ALA A 185 -23.72 -1.57 12.46
CA ALA A 185 -22.61 -1.32 13.39
C ALA A 185 -21.89 0.02 13.06
N PRO A 186 -22.56 1.19 13.13
CA PRO A 186 -22.01 2.46 12.64
C PRO A 186 -20.77 2.90 13.41
N ARG A 187 -20.65 2.59 14.71
CA ARG A 187 -19.49 2.96 15.52
C ARG A 187 -18.22 2.22 15.07
N ILE A 188 -18.32 0.92 14.80
CA ILE A 188 -17.21 0.12 14.28
C ILE A 188 -16.82 0.63 12.89
N ALA A 189 -17.83 0.84 12.04
CA ALA A 189 -17.64 1.35 10.68
C ALA A 189 -16.89 2.69 10.67
N GLU A 190 -17.27 3.62 11.56
CA GLU A 190 -16.62 4.92 11.70
C GLU A 190 -15.15 4.81 12.15
N GLU A 191 -14.84 3.96 13.14
CA GLU A 191 -13.45 3.76 13.57
C GLU A 191 -12.61 3.15 12.44
N ILE A 192 -13.15 2.21 11.66
CA ILE A 192 -12.44 1.59 10.53
C ILE A 192 -12.26 2.57 9.36
N SER A 193 -13.24 3.42 9.07
CA SER A 193 -13.12 4.41 7.98
C SER A 193 -12.05 5.47 8.25
N LYS A 194 -11.77 5.76 9.53
CA LYS A 194 -10.75 6.72 9.97
C LYS A 194 -9.32 6.16 9.99
N LEU A 195 -9.13 4.86 9.71
CA LEU A 195 -7.79 4.30 9.65
C LEU A 195 -6.97 4.99 8.55
N ASP A 196 -5.82 5.52 8.96
CA ASP A 196 -4.88 6.12 8.01
C ASP A 196 -4.11 5.00 7.28
N ILE A 197 -4.55 4.73 6.07
CA ILE A 197 -3.97 3.68 5.23
C ILE A 197 -2.61 4.05 4.65
N SER A 198 -2.22 5.33 4.69
CA SER A 198 -0.94 5.80 4.15
C SER A 198 0.24 5.62 5.11
N VAL A 199 -0.06 5.56 6.41
CA VAL A 199 0.95 5.50 7.48
C VAL A 199 1.32 4.07 7.86
N TYR A 200 0.38 3.13 7.73
CA TYR A 200 0.51 1.76 8.22
C TYR A 200 0.74 0.75 7.11
N SER A 201 1.54 -0.27 7.39
CA SER A 201 1.62 -1.46 6.53
C SER A 201 0.30 -2.24 6.54
N LEU A 202 0.06 -3.09 5.53
CA LEU A 202 -1.17 -3.89 5.47
C LEU A 202 -1.33 -4.81 6.69
N GLU A 203 -0.24 -5.36 7.22
CA GLU A 203 -0.33 -6.19 8.41
C GLU A 203 -0.60 -5.35 9.68
N GLN A 204 -0.05 -4.14 9.77
CA GLN A 204 -0.41 -3.20 10.81
C GLN A 204 -1.88 -2.78 10.70
N LEU A 205 -2.38 -2.52 9.50
CA LEU A 205 -3.81 -2.24 9.27
C LEU A 205 -4.68 -3.43 9.67
N ARG A 206 -4.28 -4.66 9.34
CA ARG A 206 -4.96 -5.88 9.80
C ARG A 206 -5.00 -5.95 11.33
N ALA A 207 -3.89 -5.66 11.98
CA ALA A 207 -3.82 -5.66 13.44
C ALA A 207 -4.71 -4.56 14.06
N HIS A 208 -4.74 -3.36 13.48
CA HIS A 208 -5.66 -2.30 13.89
C HIS A 208 -7.13 -2.70 13.73
N LEU A 209 -7.47 -3.39 12.64
CA LEU A 209 -8.82 -3.95 12.47
C LEU A 209 -9.16 -4.91 13.60
N PHE A 210 -8.25 -5.82 13.98
CA PHE A 210 -8.47 -6.72 15.11
C PHE A 210 -8.63 -5.98 16.45
N ILE A 211 -7.89 -4.90 16.67
CA ILE A 211 -8.04 -4.08 17.88
C ILE A 211 -9.43 -3.44 17.94
N ILE A 212 -9.85 -2.80 16.86
CA ILE A 212 -11.15 -2.15 16.78
C ILE A 212 -12.25 -3.19 17.02
N LEU A 213 -12.21 -4.30 16.29
CA LEU A 213 -13.21 -5.37 16.38
C LEU A 213 -13.22 -6.04 17.76
N GLY A 214 -12.04 -6.27 18.35
CA GLY A 214 -11.88 -6.83 19.69
C GLY A 214 -12.50 -5.95 20.78
N LYS A 215 -12.27 -4.64 20.70
CA LYS A 215 -12.87 -3.66 21.61
C LYS A 215 -14.41 -3.78 21.63
N TYR A 216 -15.04 -3.94 20.47
CA TYR A 216 -16.50 -4.09 20.37
C TYR A 216 -17.00 -5.47 20.79
N ARG A 217 -16.16 -6.49 20.71
CA ARG A 217 -16.48 -7.83 21.23
C ARG A 217 -16.17 -8.03 22.70
N GLY A 218 -15.51 -7.05 23.35
CA GLY A 218 -15.02 -7.19 24.72
C GLY A 218 -13.92 -8.25 24.86
N VAL A 219 -13.17 -8.51 23.78
CA VAL A 219 -12.08 -9.49 23.71
C VAL A 219 -10.78 -8.76 23.41
N PRO A 220 -9.67 -9.03 24.16
CA PRO A 220 -8.37 -8.45 23.83
C PRO A 220 -7.94 -8.78 22.39
N ALA A 221 -7.41 -7.80 21.68
CA ALA A 221 -6.95 -7.97 20.30
C ALA A 221 -5.92 -9.10 20.16
N SER A 222 -5.03 -9.25 21.15
CA SER A 222 -4.05 -10.34 21.22
C SER A 222 -4.70 -11.72 21.21
N GLU A 223 -5.85 -11.87 21.87
CA GLU A 223 -6.60 -13.14 21.87
C GLU A 223 -7.26 -13.39 20.52
N LEU A 224 -7.82 -12.36 19.88
CA LEU A 224 -8.37 -12.49 18.52
C LEU A 224 -7.28 -12.87 17.52
N VAL A 225 -6.12 -12.21 17.57
CA VAL A 225 -5.00 -12.51 16.69
C VAL A 225 -4.50 -13.94 16.89
N LYS A 226 -4.34 -14.41 18.13
CA LYS A 226 -3.94 -15.81 18.41
C LYS A 226 -4.92 -16.84 17.87
N ARG A 227 -6.22 -16.57 17.96
CA ARG A 227 -7.27 -17.47 17.45
C ARG A 227 -7.27 -17.59 15.93
N VAL A 228 -7.05 -16.48 15.25
CA VAL A 228 -7.38 -16.35 13.84
C VAL A 228 -6.15 -16.49 12.94
N VAL A 229 -5.00 -16.00 13.36
CA VAL A 229 -3.82 -15.88 12.50
C VAL A 229 -2.84 -17.03 12.69
N GLN A 230 -3.02 -17.89 13.71
CA GLN A 230 -2.09 -18.97 14.06
C GLN A 230 -0.61 -18.54 14.07
N LEU A 231 -0.35 -17.26 14.38
CA LEU A 231 1.00 -16.73 14.46
C LEU A 231 1.67 -17.20 15.77
N PRO A 232 2.99 -17.44 15.75
CA PRO A 232 3.77 -17.62 16.97
C PRO A 232 3.53 -16.45 17.94
N ALA A 233 3.49 -16.72 19.24
CA ALA A 233 3.22 -15.71 20.27
C ALA A 233 4.14 -14.48 20.16
N GLU A 234 5.41 -14.71 19.83
CA GLU A 234 6.42 -13.67 19.60
C GLU A 234 6.07 -12.70 18.48
N MET A 235 5.45 -13.18 17.38
CA MET A 235 4.98 -12.32 16.29
C MET A 235 3.70 -11.57 16.67
N VAL A 236 2.86 -12.14 17.50
CA VAL A 236 1.67 -11.45 18.03
C VAL A 236 2.09 -10.30 18.92
N ASP A 237 3.05 -10.54 19.84
CA ASP A 237 3.57 -9.53 20.73
C ASP A 237 4.30 -8.41 19.96
N LEU A 238 5.08 -8.77 18.92
CA LEU A 238 5.72 -7.80 18.03
C LEU A 238 4.69 -6.94 17.27
N LEU A 239 3.59 -7.52 16.78
CA LEU A 239 2.48 -6.79 16.16
C LEU A 239 1.81 -5.85 17.15
N MET A 240 1.58 -6.31 18.38
CA MET A 240 0.93 -5.52 19.43
C MET A 240 1.84 -4.38 19.93
N ASP A 241 3.13 -4.62 20.09
CA ASP A 241 4.13 -3.59 20.42
C ASP A 241 4.21 -2.53 19.32
N THR A 242 4.16 -2.96 18.05
CA THR A 242 4.20 -2.08 16.88
C THR A 242 3.01 -1.11 16.84
N ILE A 243 1.86 -1.50 17.36
CA ILE A 243 0.63 -0.70 17.39
C ILE A 243 0.66 0.33 18.54
N SER A 244 1.37 0.04 19.63
CA SER A 244 1.48 0.90 20.79
C SER A 244 2.42 2.09 20.60
N TYR A 245 3.21 2.13 19.52
CA TYR A 245 4.16 3.20 19.24
C TYR A 245 3.72 4.10 18.10
N PRO A 246 3.91 5.43 18.17
CA PRO A 246 3.64 6.33 17.06
C PRO A 246 4.57 6.04 15.88
N ALA A 247 4.04 6.12 14.67
CA ALA A 247 4.64 5.67 13.40
C ALA A 247 6.12 6.07 13.15
N ARG A 248 6.60 7.16 13.75
CA ARG A 248 8.00 7.62 13.64
C ARG A 248 9.02 6.77 14.38
N SER A 249 8.61 5.97 15.34
CA SER A 249 9.51 5.10 16.13
C SER A 249 9.65 3.69 15.52
N LEU A 250 8.75 3.32 14.61
CA LEU A 250 8.65 1.97 14.04
C LEU A 250 9.79 1.62 13.09
N ASN A 251 10.23 2.56 12.27
CA ASN A 251 11.34 2.32 11.34
C ASN A 251 12.63 1.97 12.09
N ARG A 252 12.86 2.52 13.28
CA ARG A 252 14.03 2.18 14.11
C ARG A 252 13.95 0.77 14.70
N LEU A 253 12.77 0.35 15.16
CA LEU A 253 12.56 -0.99 15.76
C LEU A 253 12.65 -2.11 14.71
N PHE A 254 12.17 -1.89 13.49
CA PHE A 254 12.30 -2.83 12.39
C PHE A 254 13.73 -2.97 11.90
N ASP A 255 14.49 -1.87 11.82
CA ASP A 255 15.89 -1.90 11.41
C ASP A 255 16.79 -2.58 12.46
N GLU A 256 16.44 -2.51 13.75
CA GLU A 256 17.24 -3.13 14.82
C GLU A 256 16.91 -4.61 15.09
N LYS A 257 15.62 -5.02 14.97
CA LYS A 257 15.16 -6.38 15.31
C LYS A 257 15.09 -7.35 14.13
N ILE A 258 14.99 -6.86 12.89
CA ILE A 258 14.92 -7.70 11.68
C ILE A 258 16.20 -7.54 10.83
N LYS A 259 17.36 -7.41 11.45
CA LYS A 259 18.63 -7.65 10.73
C LYS A 259 18.68 -9.14 10.44
N PRO A 260 18.72 -9.60 9.16
CA PRO A 260 19.02 -10.98 8.87
C PRO A 260 20.42 -11.26 9.47
N GLU A 261 20.50 -12.20 10.39
CA GLU A 261 21.78 -12.76 10.78
C GLU A 261 22.54 -13.09 9.49
N ARG A 262 23.69 -12.45 9.33
CA ARG A 262 24.61 -12.80 8.26
C ARG A 262 24.92 -14.28 8.45
N LEU A 263 24.35 -15.12 7.60
CA LEU A 263 24.84 -16.46 7.38
C LEU A 263 26.33 -16.31 7.09
N SER A 264 27.13 -16.56 8.11
CA SER A 264 28.57 -16.66 8.00
C SER A 264 28.84 -17.80 7.02
N ALA A 265 29.12 -17.43 5.78
CA ALA A 265 29.71 -18.35 4.81
C ALA A 265 30.97 -18.89 5.43
N GLY A 266 30.91 -20.12 5.88
CA GLY A 266 32.05 -20.88 6.35
C GLY A 266 33.13 -20.90 5.26
N ARG A 267 34.22 -20.23 5.53
CA ARG A 267 35.49 -20.50 4.83
C ARG A 267 35.90 -21.90 5.25
N SER A 268 35.70 -22.86 4.40
CA SER A 268 36.40 -24.12 4.47
C SER A 268 37.88 -23.86 4.16
N SER A 269 38.67 -23.89 5.21
CA SER A 269 40.11 -24.14 5.11
C SER A 269 40.30 -25.63 4.81
N ASP A 270 40.92 -25.94 3.71
CA ASP A 270 41.69 -27.16 3.43
C ASP A 270 42.29 -26.97 2.02
N ARG A 271 43.55 -27.18 1.76
CA ARG A 271 44.59 -28.06 2.25
C ARG A 271 45.96 -27.67 1.69
N LYS A 272 46.90 -27.77 2.56
CA LYS A 272 48.29 -28.12 2.34
C LYS A 272 48.53 -29.18 1.28
N GLY A 273 49.62 -29.06 0.62
CA GLY A 273 50.40 -30.05 -0.10
C GLY A 273 51.27 -29.33 -1.11
N GLY A 274 52.50 -29.16 -1.02
CA GLY A 274 53.60 -29.99 -0.57
C GLY A 274 54.35 -30.52 -1.80
N THR A 275 55.64 -30.18 -1.82
CA THR A 275 56.72 -30.85 -2.57
C THR A 275 56.90 -30.53 -4.06
N LYS A 276 57.84 -29.94 -4.41
CA LYS A 276 59.28 -30.02 -4.75
C LYS A 276 59.72 -28.79 -5.53
#